data_40a1dd7a55662c12c579cf8f01ab9a73
#
_entry.id   40a1dd7a55662c12c579cf8f01ab9a73
#
_cell.length_a   1.000
_cell.length_b   1.000
_cell.length_c   1.000
_cell.angle_alpha   90.00
_cell.angle_beta   90.00
_cell.angle_gamma   90.00
#
_symmetry.space_group_name_H-M   'P 1'
#
loop_
_entity.id
_entity.type
_entity.pdbx_description
1 polymer ?
#
loop_
_entity_poly.entity_id
_entity_poly.type
_entity_poly.pdbx_seq_one_letter_code
_entity_poly.pdbx_strand_id
1 'polypeptide(L)'
;ELKEEACKARAEGMIVDHNRIAEAMATRRPGGRYASKRNEEDRVELRSGVLDGKTTGDSIELSINNQDAKSKDYSFLPHHPRPGHQDMVMHKRTNGEADLRGGGTSSARLTAPIVAAAAFVSPLIAPLGITAEAHVGAIGPVEAGEMEKQPPRWANDACKEMRCRDPTAAEAMVEIV
;
A
#
# COMPACT_ATOMS: atom_id res chain seq x y z
N GLU A 1 -0.49 -20.55 22.68
CA GLU A 1 0.96 -20.68 22.98
C GLU A 1 1.68 -21.53 21.93
N LEU A 2 1.38 -22.83 21.76
CA LEU A 2 2.05 -23.70 20.77
C LEU A 2 2.00 -23.20 19.31
N LYS A 3 0.93 -22.52 18.89
CA LYS A 3 0.83 -21.94 17.54
C LYS A 3 1.69 -20.68 17.39
N GLU A 4 1.84 -19.91 18.43
CA GLU A 4 2.64 -18.67 18.44
C GLU A 4 4.14 -19.00 18.42
N GLU A 5 4.59 -19.99 19.17
CA GLU A 5 5.96 -20.50 19.14
C GLU A 5 6.32 -21.12 17.79
N ALA A 6 5.40 -21.86 17.16
CA ALA A 6 5.61 -22.43 15.82
C ALA A 6 5.70 -21.33 14.73
N CYS A 7 4.99 -20.21 14.87
CA CYS A 7 5.11 -19.07 13.98
C CYS A 7 6.44 -18.33 14.18
N LYS A 8 6.88 -18.14 15.43
CA LYS A 8 8.17 -17.53 15.74
C LYS A 8 9.34 -18.38 15.19
N ALA A 9 9.31 -19.68 15.39
CA ALA A 9 10.35 -20.59 14.90
C ALA A 9 10.47 -20.62 13.37
N ARG A 10 9.38 -20.38 12.63
CA ARG A 10 9.42 -20.28 11.16
C ARG A 10 9.93 -18.92 10.65
N ALA A 11 9.80 -17.88 11.43
CA ALA A 11 10.21 -16.55 11.06
C ALA A 11 11.69 -16.25 11.43
N GLU A 12 12.29 -17.02 12.32
CA GLU A 12 13.70 -16.86 12.70
C GLU A 12 14.63 -17.37 11.61
N GLY A 13 15.68 -16.61 11.33
CA GLY A 13 16.70 -16.97 10.32
C GLY A 13 16.27 -16.78 8.87
N MET A 14 15.10 -16.23 8.60
CA MET A 14 14.67 -15.90 7.24
C MET A 14 15.55 -14.80 6.65
N ILE A 15 16.05 -15.01 5.44
CA ILE A 15 16.78 -13.97 4.70
C ILE A 15 15.82 -12.88 4.26
N VAL A 16 16.14 -11.63 4.57
CA VAL A 16 15.35 -10.47 4.16
C VAL A 16 15.68 -10.10 2.73
N ASP A 17 14.69 -10.18 1.86
CA ASP A 17 14.80 -9.75 0.46
C ASP A 17 14.43 -8.27 0.31
N HIS A 18 15.44 -7.42 0.43
CA HIS A 18 15.29 -5.97 0.26
C HIS A 18 14.85 -5.58 -1.15
N ASN A 19 15.24 -6.33 -2.18
CA ASN A 19 14.85 -6.03 -3.56
C ASN A 19 13.35 -6.25 -3.74
N ARG A 20 12.82 -7.35 -3.20
CA ARG A 20 11.38 -7.63 -3.22
C ARG A 20 10.56 -6.53 -2.54
N ILE A 21 11.03 -6.05 -1.40
CA ILE A 21 10.37 -4.94 -0.70
C ILE A 21 10.41 -3.68 -1.57
N ALA A 22 11.56 -3.35 -2.16
CA ALA A 22 11.72 -2.19 -3.03
C ALA A 22 10.84 -2.27 -4.29
N GLU A 23 10.75 -3.43 -4.92
CA GLU A 23 9.89 -3.70 -6.08
C GLU A 23 8.41 -3.52 -5.72
N ALA A 24 7.96 -4.09 -4.59
CA ALA A 24 6.59 -3.92 -4.12
C ALA A 24 6.26 -2.45 -3.85
N MET A 25 7.18 -1.72 -3.22
CA MET A 25 7.03 -0.28 -2.98
C MET A 25 7.02 0.52 -4.29
N ALA A 26 7.80 0.12 -5.29
CA ALA A 26 7.79 0.76 -6.60
C ALA A 26 6.45 0.59 -7.32
N THR A 27 5.77 -0.56 -7.18
CA THR A 27 4.46 -0.78 -7.82
C THR A 27 3.35 0.13 -7.30
N ARG A 28 3.45 0.63 -6.05
CA ARG A 28 2.47 1.56 -5.47
C ARG A 28 2.75 3.02 -5.80
N ARG A 29 3.94 3.35 -6.32
CA ARG A 29 4.27 4.74 -6.68
C ARG A 29 3.34 5.23 -7.78
N PRO A 30 2.87 6.48 -7.67
CA PRO A 30 2.18 7.11 -8.78
C PRO A 30 3.14 7.23 -9.96
N GLY A 31 2.71 6.85 -11.14
CA GLY A 31 3.56 6.88 -12.35
C GLY A 31 2.76 6.74 -13.65
N GLY A 32 1.45 6.49 -13.54
CA GLY A 32 0.55 6.43 -14.66
C GLY A 32 -0.02 7.80 -15.05
N ARG A 33 -0.61 7.90 -16.23
CA ARG A 33 -1.25 9.11 -16.79
C ARG A 33 -2.29 9.72 -15.83
N TYR A 34 -2.99 8.87 -15.08
CA TYR A 34 -4.07 9.25 -14.17
C TYR A 34 -3.64 9.32 -12.71
N ALA A 35 -2.35 9.15 -12.43
CA ALA A 35 -1.82 9.15 -11.08
C ALA A 35 -1.47 10.56 -10.60
N SER A 36 -1.35 10.74 -9.29
CA SER A 36 -0.90 12.00 -8.71
C SER A 36 0.55 12.29 -9.12
N LYS A 37 0.93 13.58 -9.17
CA LYS A 37 2.30 14.02 -9.51
C LYS A 37 3.30 13.85 -8.35
N ARG A 38 2.90 13.20 -7.25
CA ARG A 38 3.80 12.94 -6.12
C ARG A 38 4.87 11.92 -6.53
N ASN A 39 6.11 12.21 -6.17
CA ASN A 39 7.25 11.33 -6.46
C ASN A 39 8.03 11.11 -5.16
N GLU A 40 7.49 10.27 -4.28
CA GLU A 40 8.14 9.89 -3.05
C GLU A 40 8.79 8.50 -3.21
N GLU A 41 10.04 8.37 -2.80
CA GLU A 41 10.76 7.09 -2.92
C GLU A 41 10.17 6.00 -2.02
N ASP A 42 9.48 6.39 -0.92
CA ASP A 42 8.92 5.46 0.08
C ASP A 42 9.94 4.38 0.52
N ARG A 43 11.16 4.82 0.80
CA ARG A 43 12.23 3.93 1.23
C ARG A 43 11.88 3.29 2.57
N VAL A 44 11.91 1.97 2.60
CA VAL A 44 11.65 1.19 3.81
C VAL A 44 12.95 0.99 4.57
N GLU A 45 12.93 1.33 5.86
CA GLU A 45 14.02 1.10 6.81
C GLU A 45 13.60 0.02 7.80
N LEU A 46 14.45 -0.97 8.01
CA LEU A 46 14.29 -1.99 9.05
C LEU A 46 14.95 -1.46 10.33
N ARG A 47 14.15 -1.30 11.40
CA ARG A 47 14.60 -0.73 12.67
C ARG A 47 14.94 -1.79 13.71
N SER A 48 14.23 -2.92 13.70
CA SER A 48 14.45 -4.03 14.64
C SER A 48 14.06 -5.38 14.04
N GLY A 49 14.40 -6.47 14.73
CA GLY A 49 14.02 -7.84 14.38
C GLY A 49 14.83 -8.45 13.24
N VAL A 50 15.90 -7.78 12.79
CA VAL A 50 16.80 -8.26 11.73
C VAL A 50 18.26 -8.02 12.14
N LEU A 51 19.09 -9.04 12.01
CA LEU A 51 20.53 -9.01 12.24
C LEU A 51 21.25 -9.70 11.07
N ASP A 52 22.27 -9.07 10.52
CA ASP A 52 23.06 -9.57 9.38
C ASP A 52 22.19 -10.06 8.20
N GLY A 53 21.12 -9.32 7.90
CA GLY A 53 20.19 -9.63 6.81
C GLY A 53 19.24 -10.80 7.07
N LYS A 54 19.18 -11.30 8.31
CA LYS A 54 18.27 -12.39 8.72
C LYS A 54 17.38 -11.96 9.87
N THR A 55 16.18 -12.49 9.90
CA THR A 55 15.25 -12.28 11.02
C THR A 55 15.74 -12.97 12.29
N THR A 56 15.53 -12.33 13.44
CA THR A 56 15.94 -12.83 14.77
C THR A 56 14.83 -13.57 15.53
N GLY A 57 13.61 -13.59 14.98
CA GLY A 57 12.42 -14.07 15.71
C GLY A 57 11.77 -13.00 16.60
N ASP A 58 12.42 -11.86 16.81
CA ASP A 58 11.85 -10.73 17.54
C ASP A 58 10.86 -9.92 16.67
N SER A 59 10.17 -8.98 17.30
CA SER A 59 9.28 -8.06 16.60
C SER A 59 10.03 -7.24 15.57
N ILE A 60 9.51 -7.22 14.34
CA ILE A 60 10.09 -6.47 13.22
C ILE A 60 9.42 -5.11 13.14
N GLU A 61 10.24 -4.07 13.15
CA GLU A 61 9.80 -2.70 12.96
C GLU A 61 10.24 -2.18 11.59
N LEU A 62 9.26 -1.78 10.77
CA LEU A 62 9.45 -1.14 9.48
C LEU A 62 9.12 0.34 9.60
N SER A 63 10.00 1.20 9.09
CA SER A 63 9.81 2.66 9.06
C SER A 63 9.88 3.17 7.64
N ILE A 64 8.99 4.11 7.30
CA ILE A 64 8.97 4.81 6.02
C ILE A 64 8.89 6.30 6.32
N ASN A 65 9.94 7.03 5.98
CA ASN A 65 10.01 8.47 6.20
C ASN A 65 9.16 9.23 5.18
N ASN A 66 8.39 10.22 5.67
CA ASN A 66 7.67 11.14 4.80
C ASN A 66 8.58 12.31 4.42
N GLN A 67 9.05 12.33 3.17
CA GLN A 67 10.00 13.35 2.67
C GLN A 67 9.32 14.57 2.03
N ASP A 68 8.06 14.45 1.59
CA ASP A 68 7.31 15.52 0.91
C ASP A 68 6.16 16.08 1.77
N ALA A 69 6.45 16.33 3.06
CA ALA A 69 5.46 16.90 3.98
C ALA A 69 5.40 18.44 3.84
N LYS A 70 4.38 18.95 3.16
CA LYS A 70 4.14 20.39 2.99
C LYS A 70 3.13 20.89 4.02
N SER A 71 3.56 21.02 5.28
CA SER A 71 2.67 21.44 6.38
C SER A 71 1.99 22.81 6.14
N LYS A 72 2.62 23.70 5.38
CA LYS A 72 2.05 25.03 5.05
C LYS A 72 0.78 24.94 4.20
N ASP A 73 0.64 23.90 3.38
CA ASP A 73 -0.53 23.72 2.51
C ASP A 73 -1.80 23.37 3.31
N TYR A 74 -1.67 23.11 4.61
CA TYR A 74 -2.77 22.75 5.52
C TYR A 74 -3.07 23.84 6.55
N SER A 75 -2.61 25.08 6.34
CA SER A 75 -2.82 26.20 7.26
C SER A 75 -4.30 26.58 7.46
N PHE A 76 -5.18 26.18 6.55
CA PHE A 76 -6.63 26.40 6.63
C PHE A 76 -7.31 25.47 7.66
N LEU A 77 -6.65 24.38 8.08
CA LEU A 77 -7.18 23.51 9.12
C LEU A 77 -6.86 24.05 10.52
N PRO A 78 -7.73 23.79 11.50
CA PRO A 78 -9.01 23.05 11.46
C PRO A 78 -10.21 23.92 11.06
N HIS A 79 -10.02 25.21 10.78
CA HIS A 79 -11.11 26.20 10.63
C HIS A 79 -11.94 25.97 9.33
N HIS A 80 -11.32 25.47 8.31
CA HIS A 80 -11.96 25.17 7.01
C HIS A 80 -11.72 23.70 6.62
N PRO A 81 -12.45 22.74 7.23
CA PRO A 81 -12.29 21.32 6.93
C PRO A 81 -12.70 21.03 5.48
N ARG A 82 -11.98 20.13 4.84
CA ARG A 82 -12.23 19.75 3.45
C ARG A 82 -13.57 19.00 3.33
N PRO A 83 -14.44 19.37 2.39
CA PRO A 83 -15.70 18.66 2.14
C PRO A 83 -15.45 17.19 1.78
N GLY A 84 -16.24 16.28 2.37
CA GLY A 84 -16.10 14.84 2.13
C GLY A 84 -14.86 14.18 2.74
N HIS A 85 -14.00 14.94 3.43
CA HIS A 85 -12.81 14.43 4.12
C HIS A 85 -13.08 14.22 5.60
N GLN A 86 -12.24 13.43 6.26
CA GLN A 86 -12.39 13.13 7.69
C GLN A 86 -11.95 14.25 8.65
N ASP A 87 -11.52 15.38 8.15
CA ASP A 87 -10.98 16.48 8.95
C ASP A 87 -11.87 16.86 10.13
N MET A 88 -13.14 17.15 9.85
CA MET A 88 -14.10 17.58 10.90
C MET A 88 -14.40 16.45 11.88
N VAL A 89 -14.55 15.22 11.40
CA VAL A 89 -14.84 14.05 12.24
C VAL A 89 -13.68 13.78 13.18
N MET A 90 -12.45 13.77 12.66
CA MET A 90 -11.25 13.55 13.46
C MET A 90 -11.02 14.68 14.47
N HIS A 91 -11.18 15.93 14.05
CA HIS A 91 -11.08 17.08 14.95
C HIS A 91 -12.05 16.95 16.15
N LYS A 92 -13.30 16.59 15.89
CA LYS A 92 -14.31 16.41 16.95
C LYS A 92 -14.02 15.18 17.83
N ARG A 93 -13.63 14.04 17.23
CA ARG A 93 -13.35 12.81 17.98
C ARG A 93 -12.18 12.94 18.94
N THR A 94 -11.21 13.75 18.61
CA THR A 94 -9.98 13.95 19.40
C THR A 94 -9.99 15.25 20.19
N ASN A 95 -11.12 15.94 20.27
CA ASN A 95 -11.22 17.26 20.92
C ASN A 95 -10.17 18.27 20.39
N GLY A 96 -9.83 18.19 19.10
CA GLY A 96 -8.86 19.08 18.46
C GLY A 96 -7.41 18.64 18.55
N GLU A 97 -7.09 17.51 19.17
CA GLU A 97 -5.71 17.03 19.35
C GLU A 97 -5.12 16.33 18.11
N ALA A 98 -5.96 15.89 17.15
CA ALA A 98 -5.46 15.22 15.95
C ALA A 98 -4.68 16.14 15.04
N ASP A 99 -3.55 15.66 14.52
CA ASP A 99 -2.88 16.29 13.39
C ASP A 99 -3.63 15.96 12.09
N LEU A 100 -4.31 16.95 11.54
CA LEU A 100 -5.14 16.82 10.35
C LEU A 100 -4.36 17.03 9.04
N ARG A 101 -3.07 17.40 9.12
CA ARG A 101 -2.24 17.64 7.94
C ARG A 101 -2.06 16.36 7.13
N GLY A 102 -2.18 16.46 5.82
CA GLY A 102 -2.04 15.33 4.90
C GLY A 102 -3.11 14.23 5.05
N GLY A 103 -4.14 14.45 5.87
CA GLY A 103 -5.17 13.45 6.17
C GLY A 103 -4.90 12.62 7.42
N GLY A 104 -3.76 12.78 8.07
CA GLY A 104 -3.40 12.08 9.31
C GLY A 104 -3.58 10.56 9.17
N THR A 105 -4.25 9.97 10.17
CA THR A 105 -4.56 8.52 10.19
C THR A 105 -5.56 8.07 9.12
N SER A 106 -6.18 8.99 8.39
CA SER A 106 -7.13 8.71 7.30
C SER A 106 -6.48 8.86 5.92
N SER A 107 -5.17 9.08 5.85
CA SER A 107 -4.44 9.19 4.60
C SER A 107 -4.28 7.83 3.92
N ALA A 108 -4.55 7.77 2.61
CA ALA A 108 -4.25 6.59 1.79
C ALA A 108 -2.76 6.21 1.80
N ARG A 109 -1.86 7.17 2.17
CA ARG A 109 -0.44 6.90 2.34
C ARG A 109 -0.14 5.85 3.42
N LEU A 110 -1.02 5.68 4.41
CA LEU A 110 -0.89 4.64 5.44
C LEU A 110 -0.95 3.21 4.88
N THR A 111 -1.31 3.03 3.62
CA THR A 111 -1.18 1.74 2.93
C THR A 111 0.28 1.38 2.61
N ALA A 112 1.22 2.34 2.63
CA ALA A 112 2.63 2.08 2.36
C ALA A 112 3.27 1.07 3.33
N PRO A 113 3.15 1.23 4.67
CA PRO A 113 3.64 0.22 5.61
C PRO A 113 3.00 -1.16 5.43
N ILE A 114 1.72 -1.20 5.03
CA ILE A 114 1.01 -2.47 4.77
C ILE A 114 1.63 -3.19 3.57
N VAL A 115 1.93 -2.47 2.48
CA VAL A 115 2.59 -3.04 1.29
C VAL A 115 4.00 -3.54 1.63
N ALA A 116 4.76 -2.75 2.40
CA ALA A 116 6.10 -3.15 2.85
C ALA A 116 6.06 -4.42 3.71
N ALA A 117 5.14 -4.48 4.68
CA ALA A 117 4.95 -5.66 5.53
C ALA A 117 4.52 -6.88 4.73
N ALA A 118 3.58 -6.72 3.79
CA ALA A 118 3.14 -7.82 2.91
C ALA A 118 4.29 -8.36 2.05
N ALA A 119 5.12 -7.48 1.47
CA ALA A 119 6.30 -7.88 0.71
C ALA A 119 7.33 -8.61 1.58
N PHE A 120 7.50 -8.17 2.84
CA PHE A 120 8.39 -8.79 3.81
C PHE A 120 7.95 -10.22 4.17
N VAL A 121 6.66 -10.44 4.42
CA VAL A 121 6.14 -11.76 4.86
C VAL A 121 5.84 -12.71 3.71
N SER A 122 5.74 -12.22 2.48
CA SER A 122 5.35 -13.04 1.32
C SER A 122 6.26 -14.27 1.09
N PRO A 123 7.59 -14.24 1.35
CA PRO A 123 8.43 -15.45 1.26
C PRO A 123 8.06 -16.56 2.25
N LEU A 124 7.42 -16.22 3.38
CA LEU A 124 6.98 -17.20 4.37
C LEU A 124 5.73 -17.97 3.93
N ILE A 125 4.85 -17.30 3.18
CA ILE A 125 3.56 -17.87 2.77
C ILE A 125 3.61 -18.50 1.37
N ALA A 126 4.53 -18.06 0.51
CA ALA A 126 4.66 -18.58 -0.85
C ALA A 126 4.90 -20.10 -0.93
N PRO A 127 5.76 -20.73 -0.06
CA PRO A 127 5.94 -22.18 -0.05
C PRO A 127 4.69 -22.96 0.34
N LEU A 128 3.69 -22.30 0.94
CA LEU A 128 2.40 -22.90 1.30
C LEU A 128 1.40 -22.85 0.13
N GLY A 129 1.79 -22.32 -1.03
CA GLY A 129 0.91 -22.14 -2.17
C GLY A 129 -0.11 -21.01 -1.98
N ILE A 130 0.08 -20.15 -0.96
CA ILE A 130 -0.83 -19.04 -0.68
C ILE A 130 -0.41 -17.82 -1.50
N THR A 131 -1.32 -17.32 -2.33
CA THR A 131 -1.16 -16.08 -3.09
C THR A 131 -2.30 -15.13 -2.78
N ALA A 132 -2.03 -13.83 -2.83
CA ALA A 132 -3.03 -12.78 -2.72
C ALA A 132 -2.96 -11.90 -3.97
N GLU A 133 -4.08 -11.72 -4.63
CA GLU A 133 -4.19 -10.93 -5.85
C GLU A 133 -5.36 -9.96 -5.75
N ALA A 134 -5.21 -8.82 -6.40
CA ALA A 134 -6.26 -7.82 -6.48
C ALA A 134 -6.25 -7.15 -7.85
N HIS A 135 -7.42 -6.75 -8.31
CA HIS A 135 -7.58 -5.90 -9.48
C HIS A 135 -8.75 -4.94 -9.31
N VAL A 136 -8.82 -3.93 -10.16
CA VAL A 136 -9.96 -3.02 -10.23
C VAL A 136 -11.13 -3.74 -10.91
N GLY A 137 -12.22 -3.91 -10.19
CA GLY A 137 -13.43 -4.59 -10.69
C GLY A 137 -14.39 -3.66 -11.43
N ALA A 138 -14.41 -2.35 -11.10
CA ALA A 138 -15.27 -1.40 -11.78
C ALA A 138 -14.75 0.04 -11.67
N ILE A 139 -15.00 0.84 -12.70
CA ILE A 139 -14.85 2.30 -12.70
C ILE A 139 -16.10 2.91 -13.36
N GLY A 140 -16.84 3.72 -12.60
CA GLY A 140 -18.11 4.27 -13.07
C GLY A 140 -19.09 3.16 -13.51
N PRO A 141 -19.64 3.22 -14.73
CA PRO A 141 -20.54 2.21 -15.24
C PRO A 141 -19.84 0.98 -15.86
N VAL A 142 -18.52 0.99 -15.98
CA VAL A 142 -17.77 -0.12 -16.58
C VAL A 142 -17.38 -1.12 -15.50
N GLU A 143 -17.81 -2.36 -15.69
CA GLU A 143 -17.49 -3.49 -14.83
C GLU A 143 -16.57 -4.49 -15.56
N ALA A 144 -15.57 -5.01 -14.85
CA ALA A 144 -14.73 -6.10 -15.32
C ALA A 144 -15.40 -7.45 -15.10
N GLY A 145 -15.08 -8.43 -15.94
CA GLY A 145 -15.50 -9.82 -15.73
C GLY A 145 -14.87 -10.45 -14.49
N GLU A 146 -15.34 -11.66 -14.16
CA GLU A 146 -14.82 -12.42 -13.01
C GLU A 146 -13.30 -12.60 -13.09
N MET A 147 -12.61 -12.36 -11.99
CA MET A 147 -11.14 -12.35 -11.93
C MET A 147 -10.50 -13.67 -12.35
N GLU A 148 -11.13 -14.80 -12.00
CA GLU A 148 -10.65 -16.15 -12.31
C GLU A 148 -10.65 -16.46 -13.81
N LYS A 149 -11.45 -15.74 -14.58
CA LYS A 149 -11.54 -15.87 -16.03
C LYS A 149 -10.62 -14.94 -16.80
N GLN A 150 -9.93 -14.04 -16.08
CA GLN A 150 -9.05 -13.05 -16.68
C GLN A 150 -7.59 -13.55 -16.76
N PRO A 151 -6.78 -12.99 -17.68
CA PRO A 151 -5.36 -13.32 -17.76
C PRO A 151 -4.65 -13.13 -16.41
N PRO A 152 -3.68 -13.99 -16.04
CA PRO A 152 -2.96 -13.90 -14.77
C PRO A 152 -2.02 -12.70 -14.69
N ARG A 153 -1.79 -12.00 -15.79
CA ARG A 153 -0.93 -10.82 -15.92
C ARG A 153 -1.66 -9.72 -16.70
N TRP A 154 -1.13 -8.50 -16.62
CA TRP A 154 -1.62 -7.38 -17.40
C TRP A 154 -1.44 -7.65 -18.90
N ALA A 155 -2.55 -7.75 -19.64
CA ALA A 155 -2.54 -8.12 -21.06
C ALA A 155 -2.03 -6.99 -21.97
N ASN A 156 -2.32 -5.72 -21.59
CA ASN A 156 -1.93 -4.53 -22.35
C ASN A 156 -1.64 -3.35 -21.40
N ASP A 157 -1.32 -2.18 -21.96
CA ASP A 157 -1.01 -1.00 -21.17
C ASP A 157 -2.23 -0.42 -20.46
N ALA A 158 -3.43 -0.50 -21.04
CA ALA A 158 -4.68 -0.11 -20.37
C ALA A 158 -4.90 -0.95 -19.10
N CYS A 159 -4.64 -2.26 -19.15
CA CYS A 159 -4.69 -3.13 -17.98
C CYS A 159 -3.75 -2.68 -16.87
N LYS A 160 -2.53 -2.25 -17.22
CA LYS A 160 -1.56 -1.74 -16.24
C LYS A 160 -1.99 -0.42 -15.65
N GLU A 161 -2.45 0.52 -16.47
CA GLU A 161 -2.87 1.85 -16.04
C GLU A 161 -4.09 1.77 -15.13
N MET A 162 -5.09 1.01 -15.51
CA MET A 162 -6.34 0.86 -14.76
C MET A 162 -6.26 -0.18 -13.65
N ARG A 163 -5.16 -0.93 -13.55
CA ARG A 163 -5.03 -2.06 -12.61
C ARG A 163 -6.18 -3.07 -12.75
N CYS A 164 -6.69 -3.23 -13.96
CA CYS A 164 -7.76 -4.14 -14.32
C CYS A 164 -7.23 -5.28 -15.19
N ARG A 165 -7.57 -6.54 -14.87
CA ARG A 165 -7.10 -7.71 -15.64
C ARG A 165 -7.93 -7.96 -16.89
N ASP A 166 -9.15 -7.46 -16.96
CA ASP A 166 -10.01 -7.55 -18.12
C ASP A 166 -9.58 -6.52 -19.17
N PRO A 167 -9.03 -6.93 -20.33
CA PRO A 167 -8.54 -6.01 -21.34
C PRO A 167 -9.64 -5.10 -21.91
N THR A 168 -10.81 -5.68 -22.16
CA THR A 168 -11.96 -4.93 -22.73
C THR A 168 -12.48 -3.90 -21.73
N ALA A 169 -12.66 -4.30 -20.47
CA ALA A 169 -13.07 -3.38 -19.43
C ALA A 169 -11.99 -2.31 -19.16
N ALA A 170 -10.71 -2.68 -19.16
CA ALA A 170 -9.61 -1.72 -18.96
C ALA A 170 -9.58 -0.63 -20.03
N GLU A 171 -9.76 -0.98 -21.30
CA GLU A 171 -9.84 -0.02 -22.41
C GLU A 171 -11.05 0.92 -22.25
N ALA A 172 -12.21 0.38 -21.92
CA ALA A 172 -13.39 1.20 -21.64
C ALA A 172 -13.25 2.10 -20.40
N MET A 173 -12.54 1.64 -19.36
CA MET A 173 -12.22 2.44 -18.16
C MET A 173 -11.30 3.62 -18.50
N VAL A 174 -10.34 3.44 -19.42
CA VAL A 174 -9.47 4.53 -19.91
C VAL A 174 -10.24 5.65 -20.56
N GLU A 175 -11.35 5.32 -21.27
CA GLU A 175 -12.18 6.33 -21.95
C GLU A 175 -13.04 7.16 -20.98
N ILE A 176 -13.30 6.64 -19.77
CA ILE A 176 -14.14 7.31 -18.75
C ILE A 176 -13.32 8.23 -17.85
N VAL A 177 -12.05 7.92 -17.60
CA VAL A 177 -11.15 8.64 -16.68
C VAL A 177 -10.44 9.78 -17.39
#